data_c969c52349e7a076d669f7a07db0207a
#
_entry.id   c969c52349e7a076d669f7a07db0207a
#
_cell.length_a   1.000
_cell.length_b   1.000
_cell.length_c   1.000
_cell.angle_alpha   90.00
_cell.angle_beta   90.00
_cell.angle_gamma   90.00
#
_symmetry.space_group_name_H-M   'P 1'
#
loop_
_entity.id
_entity.type
_entity.pdbx_description
1 polymer ?
#
loop_
_entity_poly.entity_id
_entity_poly.type
_entity_poly.pdbx_seq_one_letter_code
_entity_poly.pdbx_strand_id
1 'polypeptide(L)'
;DRPNRPDRPDWNRPDRPQRPDRPDSHRPDRPERPDWNRPGRPDAQRPNRPDRPSQWNRDRDYREFHNRWNRDQWRRDWDRRHRSDWWRHDQRFRSWNGVRIGFYFAPGYGYYSVPRTYWNRQYYVGQYLPDVFWRYQVNDWRTYGLGYPPPGTRWVYVDNAIYLIDDYDGYIIEVVRDAWRW
;
A
#
# COMPACT_ATOMS: atom_id res chain seq x y z
N ASP A 1 53.95 -32.97 23.33
CA ASP A 1 54.96 -32.35 22.45
C ASP A 1 54.27 -31.91 21.15
N ARG A 2 54.04 -30.60 21.01
CA ARG A 2 53.54 -30.01 19.76
C ARG A 2 54.72 -29.42 19.05
N PRO A 3 54.98 -29.66 17.76
CA PRO A 3 56.06 -29.04 17.02
C PRO A 3 55.85 -27.56 16.82
N ASN A 4 56.93 -26.77 17.02
CA ASN A 4 57.01 -25.35 16.82
C ASN A 4 56.62 -24.95 15.41
N ARG A 5 55.73 -23.95 15.32
CA ARG A 5 55.37 -23.27 14.07
C ARG A 5 56.50 -22.31 13.68
N PRO A 6 57.02 -22.37 12.45
CA PRO A 6 58.04 -21.42 12.03
C PRO A 6 57.47 -20.00 11.92
N ASP A 7 58.28 -19.02 12.35
CA ASP A 7 58.02 -17.59 12.31
C ASP A 7 57.74 -17.13 10.87
N ARG A 8 56.67 -16.40 10.69
CA ARG A 8 56.36 -15.75 9.42
C ARG A 8 57.32 -14.58 9.21
N PRO A 9 57.97 -14.44 8.04
CA PRO A 9 58.80 -13.27 7.74
C PRO A 9 57.92 -12.00 7.70
N ASP A 10 58.41 -10.94 8.39
CA ASP A 10 57.88 -9.60 8.34
C ASP A 10 58.08 -9.02 6.91
N TRP A 11 56.99 -9.01 6.14
CA TRP A 11 56.96 -8.26 4.92
C TRP A 11 56.78 -6.79 5.27
N ASN A 12 57.86 -5.99 5.22
CA ASN A 12 57.79 -4.54 5.25
C ASN A 12 56.76 -4.05 4.24
N ARG A 13 55.60 -3.61 4.75
CA ARG A 13 54.66 -2.87 3.92
C ARG A 13 55.29 -1.55 3.55
N PRO A 14 55.45 -1.20 2.27
CA PRO A 14 55.84 0.12 1.88
C PRO A 14 54.81 1.13 2.40
N ASP A 15 55.32 2.24 2.96
CA ASP A 15 54.52 3.34 3.47
C ASP A 15 53.52 3.80 2.40
N ARG A 16 52.23 3.78 2.79
CA ARG A 16 51.17 4.32 1.94
C ARG A 16 51.46 5.80 1.69
N PRO A 17 51.58 6.26 0.42
CA PRO A 17 51.68 7.67 0.15
C PRO A 17 50.50 8.42 0.77
N GLN A 18 50.79 9.47 1.53
CA GLN A 18 49.78 10.36 2.11
C GLN A 18 48.91 10.88 0.98
N ARG A 19 47.60 10.65 1.08
CA ARG A 19 46.66 11.27 0.18
C ARG A 19 46.76 12.78 0.33
N PRO A 20 46.90 13.52 -0.77
CA PRO A 20 46.84 14.98 -0.72
C PRO A 20 45.47 15.37 -0.13
N ASP A 21 45.49 16.34 0.79
CA ASP A 21 44.28 16.93 1.37
C ASP A 21 43.35 17.35 0.26
N ARG A 22 42.14 16.78 0.23
CA ARG A 22 41.10 17.24 -0.67
C ARG A 22 40.77 18.67 -0.25
N PRO A 23 40.81 19.63 -1.18
CA PRO A 23 40.28 20.95 -0.88
C PRO A 23 38.79 20.75 -0.48
N ASP A 24 38.40 21.42 0.61
CA ASP A 24 37.00 21.55 1.03
C ASP A 24 36.21 22.16 -0.13
N SER A 25 35.78 21.31 -1.04
CA SER A 25 34.78 21.71 -2.00
C SER A 25 33.49 21.88 -1.22
N HIS A 26 33.06 23.12 -1.01
CA HIS A 26 31.71 23.44 -0.67
C HIS A 26 30.80 22.69 -1.67
N ARG A 27 30.28 21.55 -1.24
CA ARG A 27 29.15 20.94 -1.97
C ARG A 27 28.04 21.96 -1.86
N PRO A 28 27.52 22.48 -2.99
CA PRO A 28 26.28 23.23 -2.91
C PRO A 28 25.26 22.33 -2.23
N ASP A 29 24.53 22.88 -1.26
CA ASP A 29 23.48 22.19 -0.54
C ASP A 29 22.60 21.50 -1.57
N ARG A 30 22.61 20.16 -1.47
CA ARG A 30 21.76 19.33 -2.32
C ARG A 30 20.33 19.75 -1.99
N PRO A 31 19.54 20.22 -2.96
CA PRO A 31 18.16 20.55 -2.67
C PRO A 31 17.54 19.32 -1.99
N GLU A 32 16.97 19.55 -0.82
CA GLU A 32 16.29 18.49 -0.06
C GLU A 32 15.31 17.82 -1.00
N ARG A 33 15.54 16.55 -1.29
CA ARG A 33 14.57 15.76 -2.02
C ARG A 33 13.29 15.78 -1.18
N PRO A 34 12.16 16.16 -1.80
CA PRO A 34 10.89 16.02 -1.10
C PRO A 34 10.83 14.60 -0.56
N ASP A 35 10.68 14.47 0.74
CA ASP A 35 10.65 13.18 1.43
C ASP A 35 9.27 12.54 1.19
N TRP A 36 9.11 12.00 -0.02
CA TRP A 36 7.88 11.32 -0.44
C TRP A 36 7.59 10.04 0.37
N ASN A 37 8.57 9.58 1.17
CA ASN A 37 8.47 8.37 1.97
C ASN A 37 8.24 8.62 3.46
N ARG A 38 8.23 9.88 3.92
CA ARG A 38 7.69 10.15 5.24
C ARG A 38 6.18 10.15 5.10
N PRO A 39 5.45 9.25 5.76
CA PRO A 39 4.04 9.49 5.98
C PRO A 39 3.93 10.81 6.73
N GLY A 40 3.70 11.88 5.97
CA GLY A 40 3.42 13.17 6.54
C GLY A 40 2.30 12.94 7.53
N ARG A 41 2.46 13.36 8.78
CA ARG A 41 1.35 13.37 9.73
C ARG A 41 0.21 14.14 9.06
N PRO A 42 -0.89 13.48 8.66
CA PRO A 42 -1.98 14.18 7.99
C PRO A 42 -2.70 15.14 8.93
N ASP A 43 -2.42 15.04 10.23
CA ASP A 43 -3.08 15.81 11.26
C ASP A 43 -2.77 17.32 11.21
N ALA A 44 -1.67 17.72 10.58
CA ALA A 44 -1.27 19.12 10.51
C ALA A 44 -1.97 19.93 9.41
N GLN A 45 -2.70 19.30 8.47
CA GLN A 45 -3.27 19.99 7.31
C GLN A 45 -4.77 19.81 7.10
N ARG A 46 -5.49 19.20 8.01
CA ARG A 46 -6.95 19.09 7.95
C ARG A 46 -7.60 19.83 9.12
N PRO A 47 -7.85 21.13 8.99
CA PRO A 47 -8.66 21.83 9.98
C PRO A 47 -10.08 21.23 9.94
N ASN A 48 -10.62 20.93 11.13
CA ASN A 48 -12.02 20.54 11.40
C ASN A 48 -12.43 19.05 11.19
N ARG A 49 -11.54 18.09 11.43
CA ARG A 49 -12.04 16.74 11.72
C ARG A 49 -12.22 16.58 13.24
N PRO A 50 -13.36 16.08 13.70
CA PRO A 50 -13.54 15.77 15.11
C PRO A 50 -12.49 14.76 15.57
N ASP A 51 -12.01 14.93 16.79
CA ASP A 51 -11.05 14.02 17.38
C ASP A 51 -11.57 12.57 17.33
N ARG A 52 -10.65 11.65 17.05
CA ARG A 52 -10.99 10.23 17.00
C ARG A 52 -11.50 9.78 18.38
N PRO A 53 -12.57 8.99 18.46
CA PRO A 53 -13.06 8.48 19.72
C PRO A 53 -11.95 7.80 20.51
N SER A 54 -11.77 8.16 21.78
CA SER A 54 -10.70 7.67 22.65
C SER A 54 -10.67 6.16 22.89
N GLN A 55 -11.77 5.45 22.55
CA GLN A 55 -11.91 4.02 22.71
C GLN A 55 -11.40 3.20 21.50
N TRP A 56 -11.00 3.86 20.41
CA TRP A 56 -10.62 3.18 19.21
C TRP A 56 -9.10 2.95 19.17
N ASN A 57 -8.70 1.68 19.15
CA ASN A 57 -7.29 1.30 19.09
C ASN A 57 -6.97 0.73 17.68
N ARG A 58 -6.56 1.62 16.77
CA ARG A 58 -6.20 1.29 15.40
C ARG A 58 -5.21 0.13 15.32
N ASP A 59 -4.13 0.21 16.07
CA ASP A 59 -3.04 -0.77 15.96
C ASP A 59 -3.46 -2.16 16.41
N ARG A 60 -4.26 -2.23 17.49
CA ARG A 60 -4.81 -3.50 17.98
C ARG A 60 -5.78 -4.10 16.97
N ASP A 61 -6.73 -3.31 16.49
CA ASP A 61 -7.80 -3.79 15.61
C ASP A 61 -7.25 -4.21 14.25
N TYR A 62 -6.24 -3.50 13.74
CA TYR A 62 -5.54 -3.88 12.51
C TYR A 62 -4.71 -5.15 12.67
N ARG A 63 -4.05 -5.31 13.81
CA ARG A 63 -3.30 -6.53 14.11
C ARG A 63 -4.23 -7.74 14.21
N GLU A 64 -5.35 -7.59 14.90
CA GLU A 64 -6.36 -8.64 15.00
C GLU A 64 -6.94 -9.01 13.63
N PHE A 65 -7.19 -8.03 12.79
CA PHE A 65 -7.64 -8.28 11.43
C PHE A 65 -6.63 -9.13 10.64
N HIS A 66 -5.36 -8.74 10.65
CA HIS A 66 -4.30 -9.46 9.94
C HIS A 66 -4.02 -10.86 10.51
N ASN A 67 -4.31 -11.08 11.77
CA ASN A 67 -4.23 -12.42 12.37
C ASN A 67 -5.35 -13.35 11.91
N ARG A 68 -6.52 -12.82 11.57
CA ARG A 68 -7.67 -13.60 11.13
C ARG A 68 -7.74 -13.79 9.62
N TRP A 69 -7.18 -12.87 8.86
CA TRP A 69 -7.28 -12.88 7.41
C TRP A 69 -5.93 -12.52 6.78
N ASN A 70 -5.50 -13.34 5.83
CA ASN A 70 -4.24 -13.16 5.12
C ASN A 70 -4.52 -13.02 3.61
N ARG A 71 -4.05 -11.94 3.02
CA ARG A 71 -4.23 -11.63 1.60
C ARG A 71 -3.64 -12.69 0.67
N ASP A 72 -2.44 -13.18 0.99
CA ASP A 72 -1.76 -14.16 0.12
C ASP A 72 -2.46 -15.52 0.15
N GLN A 73 -2.96 -15.93 1.32
CA GLN A 73 -3.80 -17.13 1.44
C GLN A 73 -5.12 -16.96 0.70
N TRP A 74 -5.75 -15.79 0.84
CA TRP A 74 -6.96 -15.45 0.10
C TRP A 74 -6.74 -15.56 -1.42
N ARG A 75 -5.64 -15.01 -1.95
CA ARG A 75 -5.32 -15.08 -3.38
C ARG A 75 -5.21 -16.51 -3.88
N ARG A 76 -4.48 -17.36 -3.16
CA ARG A 76 -4.35 -18.79 -3.52
C ARG A 76 -5.68 -19.52 -3.52
N ASP A 77 -6.51 -19.29 -2.51
CA ASP A 77 -7.81 -19.94 -2.39
C ASP A 77 -8.81 -19.42 -3.42
N TRP A 78 -8.79 -18.14 -3.70
CA TRP A 78 -9.64 -17.51 -4.70
C TRP A 78 -9.32 -18.01 -6.10
N ASP A 79 -8.06 -17.97 -6.51
CA ASP A 79 -7.61 -18.41 -7.83
C ASP A 79 -7.84 -19.91 -8.05
N ARG A 80 -7.85 -20.71 -6.99
CA ARG A 80 -8.17 -22.14 -7.06
C ARG A 80 -9.65 -22.40 -7.31
N ARG A 81 -10.53 -21.57 -6.73
CA ARG A 81 -11.97 -21.75 -6.77
C ARG A 81 -12.67 -21.04 -7.91
N HIS A 82 -12.03 -20.02 -8.47
CA HIS A 82 -12.62 -19.13 -9.45
C HIS A 82 -11.77 -19.09 -10.72
N ARG A 83 -12.44 -19.12 -11.87
CA ARG A 83 -11.77 -18.86 -13.15
C ARG A 83 -11.41 -17.37 -13.24
N SER A 84 -10.42 -17.05 -14.08
CA SER A 84 -9.97 -15.66 -14.28
C SER A 84 -11.05 -14.73 -14.86
N ASP A 85 -12.04 -15.32 -15.53
CA ASP A 85 -13.16 -14.61 -16.16
C ASP A 85 -14.46 -14.66 -15.34
N TRP A 86 -14.42 -15.06 -14.08
CA TRP A 86 -15.57 -15.23 -13.20
C TRP A 86 -16.48 -14.00 -13.17
N TRP A 87 -15.90 -12.81 -13.20
CA TRP A 87 -16.60 -11.53 -13.11
C TRP A 87 -17.52 -11.26 -14.32
N ARG A 88 -17.24 -11.84 -15.48
CA ARG A 88 -18.05 -11.65 -16.69
C ARG A 88 -19.49 -12.17 -16.54
N HIS A 89 -19.71 -13.12 -15.66
CA HIS A 89 -21.02 -13.70 -15.37
C HIS A 89 -21.68 -13.12 -14.12
N ASP A 90 -21.02 -12.17 -13.46
CA ASP A 90 -21.52 -11.52 -12.25
C ASP A 90 -22.33 -10.28 -12.61
N GLN A 91 -23.53 -10.17 -12.02
CA GLN A 91 -24.45 -9.06 -12.31
C GLN A 91 -23.88 -7.69 -11.96
N ARG A 92 -22.97 -7.61 -10.99
CA ARG A 92 -22.32 -6.36 -10.58
C ARG A 92 -21.45 -5.76 -11.69
N PHE A 93 -21.03 -6.59 -12.67
CA PHE A 93 -20.20 -6.19 -13.81
C PHE A 93 -21.00 -6.01 -15.10
N ARG A 94 -22.33 -6.09 -15.05
CA ARG A 94 -23.19 -6.05 -16.24
C ARG A 94 -22.97 -4.81 -17.11
N SER A 95 -22.72 -3.68 -16.50
CA SER A 95 -22.53 -2.41 -17.22
C SER A 95 -21.10 -2.17 -17.69
N TRP A 96 -20.18 -3.10 -17.40
CA TRP A 96 -18.81 -2.98 -17.87
C TRP A 96 -18.73 -3.27 -19.38
N ASN A 97 -18.11 -2.36 -20.10
CA ASN A 97 -17.92 -2.49 -21.56
C ASN A 97 -16.53 -2.05 -22.02
N GLY A 98 -15.52 -2.27 -21.21
CA GLY A 98 -14.12 -2.00 -21.52
C GLY A 98 -13.50 -0.91 -20.66
N VAL A 99 -12.20 -0.79 -20.78
CA VAL A 99 -11.43 0.28 -20.12
C VAL A 99 -11.72 1.61 -20.81
N ARG A 100 -12.02 2.65 -20.01
CA ARG A 100 -12.30 4.00 -20.47
C ARG A 100 -11.32 4.98 -19.85
N ILE A 101 -10.68 5.79 -20.68
CA ILE A 101 -9.75 6.83 -20.23
C ILE A 101 -10.50 7.84 -19.35
N GLY A 102 -9.96 8.09 -18.15
CA GLY A 102 -10.54 9.03 -17.18
C GLY A 102 -11.70 8.48 -16.36
N PHE A 103 -12.04 7.22 -16.53
CA PHE A 103 -13.10 6.54 -15.78
C PHE A 103 -12.57 5.29 -15.10
N TYR A 104 -13.03 5.06 -13.88
CA TYR A 104 -12.90 3.77 -13.21
C TYR A 104 -14.25 3.09 -13.14
N PHE A 105 -14.23 1.76 -13.04
CA PHE A 105 -15.42 0.95 -12.89
C PHE A 105 -15.51 0.41 -11.47
N ALA A 106 -16.64 0.63 -10.83
CA ALA A 106 -16.96 0.03 -9.53
C ALA A 106 -18.12 -0.96 -9.69
N PRO A 107 -17.93 -2.26 -9.42
CA PRO A 107 -18.99 -3.27 -9.49
C PRO A 107 -20.24 -2.86 -8.70
N GLY A 108 -21.40 -2.91 -9.34
CA GLY A 108 -22.67 -2.47 -8.75
C GLY A 108 -22.94 -0.96 -8.82
N TYR A 109 -21.91 -0.15 -9.07
CA TYR A 109 -22.04 1.33 -9.22
C TYR A 109 -21.92 1.77 -10.68
N GLY A 110 -21.13 1.08 -11.48
CA GLY A 110 -20.84 1.44 -12.86
C GLY A 110 -19.58 2.29 -13.02
N TYR A 111 -19.48 2.97 -14.17
CA TYR A 111 -18.37 3.90 -14.45
C TYR A 111 -18.54 5.21 -13.71
N TYR A 112 -17.44 5.76 -13.25
CA TYR A 112 -17.38 7.10 -12.69
C TYR A 112 -16.11 7.82 -13.14
N SER A 113 -16.19 9.13 -13.29
CA SER A 113 -15.04 9.93 -13.69
C SER A 113 -14.08 10.10 -12.53
N VAL A 114 -12.79 10.04 -12.84
CA VAL A 114 -11.71 10.18 -11.85
C VAL A 114 -10.90 11.42 -12.23
N PRO A 115 -10.65 12.35 -11.30
CA PRO A 115 -9.78 13.47 -11.54
C PRO A 115 -8.39 13.02 -12.03
N ARG A 116 -7.86 13.73 -13.03
CA ARG A 116 -6.59 13.36 -13.68
C ARG A 116 -5.45 13.16 -12.70
N THR A 117 -5.44 13.88 -11.59
CA THR A 117 -4.46 13.77 -10.52
C THR A 117 -4.36 12.34 -9.95
N TYR A 118 -5.42 11.56 -10.01
CA TYR A 118 -5.48 10.21 -9.44
C TYR A 118 -5.36 9.09 -10.47
N TRP A 119 -5.20 9.41 -11.75
CA TRP A 119 -5.09 8.39 -12.79
C TRP A 119 -3.83 7.54 -12.61
N ASN A 120 -3.97 6.21 -12.80
CA ASN A 120 -2.89 5.23 -12.77
C ASN A 120 -2.05 5.28 -11.47
N ARG A 121 -2.60 5.81 -10.39
CA ARG A 121 -1.94 5.77 -9.10
C ARG A 121 -2.27 4.49 -8.35
N GLN A 122 -1.24 3.92 -7.77
CA GLN A 122 -1.37 2.83 -6.82
C GLN A 122 -1.12 3.36 -5.41
N TYR A 123 -1.92 2.87 -4.48
CA TYR A 123 -1.81 3.22 -3.07
C TYR A 123 -1.38 1.99 -2.29
N TYR A 124 -0.66 2.19 -1.19
CA TYR A 124 -0.07 1.12 -0.39
C TYR A 124 -0.58 1.18 1.05
N VAL A 125 -0.49 0.04 1.74
CA VAL A 125 -0.77 0.00 3.18
C VAL A 125 0.04 1.05 3.92
N GLY A 126 -0.61 1.79 4.81
CA GLY A 126 -0.01 2.90 5.55
C GLY A 126 -0.16 4.27 4.87
N GLN A 127 -0.57 4.32 3.62
CA GLN A 127 -0.93 5.55 2.93
C GLN A 127 -2.41 5.90 3.16
N TYR A 128 -2.84 7.03 2.64
CA TYR A 128 -4.21 7.51 2.76
C TYR A 128 -4.88 7.51 1.39
N LEU A 129 -6.02 6.86 1.32
CA LEU A 129 -6.81 6.83 0.09
C LEU A 129 -7.53 8.18 -0.09
N PRO A 130 -7.48 8.79 -1.28
CA PRO A 130 -8.28 9.98 -1.57
C PRO A 130 -9.77 9.75 -1.34
N ASP A 131 -10.43 10.74 -0.79
CA ASP A 131 -11.86 10.68 -0.40
C ASP A 131 -12.81 10.48 -1.58
N VAL A 132 -12.40 10.82 -2.78
CA VAL A 132 -13.17 10.58 -4.01
C VAL A 132 -13.54 9.11 -4.22
N PHE A 133 -12.76 8.19 -3.66
CA PHE A 133 -13.00 6.75 -3.77
C PHE A 133 -13.85 6.16 -2.63
N TRP A 134 -14.01 6.84 -1.52
CA TRP A 134 -14.62 6.26 -0.30
C TRP A 134 -16.08 5.87 -0.45
N ARG A 135 -16.81 6.50 -1.36
CA ARG A 135 -18.23 6.21 -1.62
C ARG A 135 -18.48 4.84 -2.27
N TYR A 136 -17.47 4.27 -2.91
CA TYR A 136 -17.60 3.00 -3.65
C TYR A 136 -17.35 1.81 -2.72
N GLN A 137 -18.16 1.70 -1.68
CA GLN A 137 -18.04 0.67 -0.67
C GLN A 137 -18.40 -0.70 -1.21
N VAL A 138 -17.63 -1.71 -0.84
CA VAL A 138 -17.90 -3.12 -1.10
C VAL A 138 -18.80 -3.64 0.02
N ASN A 139 -20.13 -3.59 -0.17
CA ASN A 139 -21.09 -4.05 0.84
C ASN A 139 -21.13 -5.57 0.96
N ASP A 140 -20.85 -6.27 -0.11
CA ASP A 140 -20.86 -7.72 -0.23
C ASP A 140 -19.46 -8.34 -0.19
N TRP A 141 -18.61 -7.83 0.68
CA TRP A 141 -17.23 -8.27 0.83
C TRP A 141 -17.11 -9.79 1.11
N ARG A 142 -18.14 -10.42 1.70
CA ARG A 142 -18.19 -11.88 1.90
C ARG A 142 -18.19 -12.64 0.58
N THR A 143 -18.84 -12.12 -0.44
CA THR A 143 -18.89 -12.75 -1.78
C THR A 143 -17.50 -12.81 -2.42
N TYR A 144 -16.63 -11.84 -2.11
CA TYR A 144 -15.25 -11.87 -2.53
C TYR A 144 -14.33 -12.67 -1.60
N GLY A 145 -14.84 -13.22 -0.51
CA GLY A 145 -14.04 -13.92 0.49
C GLY A 145 -13.10 -12.99 1.30
N LEU A 146 -13.40 -11.69 1.31
CA LEU A 146 -12.61 -10.72 2.07
C LEU A 146 -12.86 -10.87 3.57
N GLY A 147 -11.87 -10.46 4.37
CA GLY A 147 -11.98 -10.47 5.82
C GLY A 147 -13.02 -9.51 6.35
N TYR A 148 -13.59 -9.85 7.50
CA TYR A 148 -14.53 -8.97 8.20
C TYR A 148 -13.85 -7.63 8.52
N PRO A 149 -14.41 -6.50 8.05
CA PRO A 149 -13.80 -5.20 8.32
C PRO A 149 -13.91 -4.86 9.82
N PRO A 150 -12.85 -4.45 10.48
CA PRO A 150 -12.92 -3.98 11.85
C PRO A 150 -13.91 -2.81 12.02
N PRO A 151 -14.47 -2.57 13.20
CA PRO A 151 -15.33 -1.42 13.45
C PRO A 151 -14.67 -0.11 13.01
N GLY A 152 -15.43 0.76 12.32
CA GLY A 152 -14.92 2.02 11.79
C GLY A 152 -14.05 1.89 10.54
N THR A 153 -14.11 0.74 9.88
CA THR A 153 -13.42 0.48 8.61
C THR A 153 -14.38 -0.01 7.54
N ARG A 154 -13.97 0.09 6.28
CA ARG A 154 -14.74 -0.41 5.14
C ARG A 154 -13.83 -0.86 4.01
N TRP A 155 -14.31 -1.81 3.23
CA TRP A 155 -13.74 -2.14 1.93
C TRP A 155 -14.30 -1.22 0.85
N VAL A 156 -13.44 -0.68 -0.01
CA VAL A 156 -13.83 0.19 -1.12
C VAL A 156 -13.17 -0.23 -2.43
N TYR A 157 -13.86 0.01 -3.54
CA TYR A 157 -13.32 -0.21 -4.87
C TYR A 157 -12.47 0.98 -5.32
N VAL A 158 -11.32 0.69 -5.90
CA VAL A 158 -10.56 1.65 -6.72
C VAL A 158 -10.13 0.91 -7.98
N ASP A 159 -10.84 1.15 -9.07
CA ASP A 159 -10.71 0.38 -10.30
C ASP A 159 -10.81 -1.13 -10.02
N ASN A 160 -9.86 -1.96 -10.45
CA ASN A 160 -9.85 -3.40 -10.17
C ASN A 160 -9.14 -3.79 -8.85
N ALA A 161 -8.85 -2.83 -8.00
CA ALA A 161 -8.34 -3.06 -6.65
C ALA A 161 -9.40 -2.81 -5.59
N ILE A 162 -9.26 -3.48 -4.46
CA ILE A 162 -10.13 -3.32 -3.28
C ILE A 162 -9.24 -2.95 -2.10
N TYR A 163 -9.60 -1.86 -1.41
CA TYR A 163 -8.85 -1.32 -0.28
C TYR A 163 -9.68 -1.41 1.00
N LEU A 164 -9.06 -1.90 2.06
CA LEU A 164 -9.63 -1.75 3.41
C LEU A 164 -9.11 -0.44 3.98
N ILE A 165 -10.01 0.47 4.27
CA ILE A 165 -9.67 1.80 4.78
C ILE A 165 -10.34 2.10 6.10
N ASP A 166 -9.72 2.99 6.86
CA ASP A 166 -10.32 3.62 8.02
C ASP A 166 -11.32 4.69 7.58
N ASP A 167 -12.53 4.62 8.07
CA ASP A 167 -13.61 5.57 7.73
C ASP A 167 -13.28 7.01 8.14
N TYR A 168 -12.42 7.18 9.14
CA TYR A 168 -12.09 8.48 9.69
C TYR A 168 -11.22 9.31 8.76
N ASP A 169 -10.15 8.70 8.22
CA ASP A 169 -9.12 9.43 7.47
C ASP A 169 -8.70 8.74 6.16
N GLY A 170 -9.25 7.58 5.85
CA GLY A 170 -8.89 6.82 4.66
C GLY A 170 -7.56 6.09 4.76
N TYR A 171 -7.03 5.93 5.99
CA TYR A 171 -5.81 5.15 6.19
C TYR A 171 -5.97 3.73 5.66
N ILE A 172 -5.04 3.30 4.80
CA ILE A 172 -5.11 2.01 4.14
C ILE A 172 -4.54 0.93 5.05
N ILE A 173 -5.38 -0.04 5.36
CA ILE A 173 -5.08 -1.18 6.24
C ILE A 173 -4.64 -2.38 5.44
N GLU A 174 -5.28 -2.60 4.31
CA GLU A 174 -5.02 -3.72 3.42
C GLU A 174 -5.39 -3.37 1.98
N VAL A 175 -4.75 -4.04 1.03
CA VAL A 175 -4.99 -3.86 -0.42
C VAL A 175 -5.08 -5.22 -1.08
N VAL A 176 -6.15 -5.43 -1.84
CA VAL A 176 -6.31 -6.56 -2.75
C VAL A 176 -6.22 -6.03 -4.17
N ARG A 177 -5.11 -6.29 -4.84
CA ARG A 177 -4.91 -5.89 -6.24
C ARG A 177 -5.43 -6.94 -7.17
N ASP A 178 -5.74 -6.54 -8.40
CA ASP A 178 -6.24 -7.46 -9.43
C ASP A 178 -7.36 -8.35 -8.89
N ALA A 179 -8.33 -7.75 -8.23
CA ALA A 179 -9.48 -8.45 -7.69
C ALA A 179 -10.28 -9.14 -8.81
N TRP A 180 -10.25 -8.54 -9.98
CA TRP A 180 -10.65 -9.14 -11.25
C TRP A 180 -9.67 -8.67 -12.34
N ARG A 181 -9.54 -9.45 -13.40
CA ARG A 181 -8.65 -9.16 -14.53
C ARG A 181 -9.47 -8.83 -15.77
N TRP A 182 -9.22 -7.64 -16.26
CA TRP A 182 -9.83 -7.20 -17.51
C TRP A 182 -9.34 -8.00 -18.73
#